data_378e7cdf6bdcc844db736868235f70e8
#
_entry.id   378e7cdf6bdcc844db736868235f70e8
#
_cell.length_a   1.000
_cell.length_b   1.000
_cell.length_c   1.000
_cell.angle_alpha   90.00
_cell.angle_beta   90.00
_cell.angle_gamma   90.00
#
_symmetry.space_group_name_H-M   'P 1'
#
loop_
_entity.id
_entity.type
_entity.pdbx_description
1 polymer ?
#
loop_
_entity_poly.entity_id
_entity_poly.type
_entity_poly.pdbx_seq_one_letter_code
_entity_poly.pdbx_strand_id
1 'polypeptide(L)'
;FCLSRGLGDVYKRQLLDHCGQKTVDLSGVEILVLDEADRMLDMGFIRDIRKILALLPKQRQNLLFSATFSDEIRTLARGVLNNPGEVSVTPRNTATELVTQTVHMVEQHHKRDLISHIIRESGWHQVLVFTRTKHGANRLAEKLVKDGLTAAAIHGNKSQSARTRALAGFKDSTVTVLVATDIAARGLDIDQLPQVVNFELPNVCLLYTSPSPRDRQKS
;
A
#
# COMPACT_ATOMS: atom_id res chain seq x y z
N PHE A 1 -16.82 -12.40 -6.37
CA PHE A 1 -16.59 -11.65 -5.12
C PHE A 1 -15.11 -11.40 -4.93
N CYS A 2 -14.71 -10.16 -4.85
CA CYS A 2 -13.31 -9.75 -4.72
C CYS A 2 -13.02 -9.24 -3.31
N LEU A 3 -12.05 -9.82 -2.64
CA LEU A 3 -11.45 -9.31 -1.42
C LEU A 3 -10.12 -8.66 -1.81
N SER A 4 -10.15 -7.36 -2.08
CA SER A 4 -8.95 -6.57 -2.33
C SER A 4 -8.77 -5.51 -1.24
N ARG A 5 -7.62 -4.87 -1.27
CA ARG A 5 -7.27 -3.79 -0.35
C ARG A 5 -8.14 -2.54 -0.50
N GLY A 6 -8.72 -2.28 -1.68
CA GLY A 6 -9.63 -1.15 -1.91
C GLY A 6 -10.82 -1.15 -0.95
N LEU A 7 -11.16 -2.33 -0.43
CA LEU A 7 -12.03 -2.53 0.71
C LEU A 7 -11.18 -2.45 2.00
N GLY A 8 -10.96 -1.25 2.54
CA GLY A 8 -10.20 -1.05 3.79
C GLY A 8 -10.76 -1.86 4.97
N ASP A 9 -10.07 -1.80 6.11
CA ASP A 9 -10.41 -2.52 7.35
C ASP A 9 -11.87 -2.40 7.74
N VAL A 10 -12.45 -1.23 7.49
CA VAL A 10 -13.85 -0.90 7.77
C VAL A 10 -14.78 -1.78 6.92
N TYR A 11 -14.49 -1.95 5.63
CA TYR A 11 -15.38 -2.69 4.72
C TYR A 11 -15.36 -4.20 4.95
N LYS A 12 -14.23 -4.80 5.33
CA LYS A 12 -14.17 -6.24 5.66
C LYS A 12 -14.96 -6.56 6.92
N ARG A 13 -14.87 -5.71 7.94
CA ARG A 13 -15.71 -5.82 9.14
C ARG A 13 -17.17 -5.55 8.82
N GLN A 14 -17.46 -4.52 8.02
CA GLN A 14 -18.82 -4.24 7.56
C GLN A 14 -19.42 -5.43 6.78
N LEU A 15 -18.64 -6.09 5.92
CA LEU A 15 -19.11 -7.29 5.24
C LEU A 15 -19.50 -8.38 6.24
N LEU A 16 -18.66 -8.67 7.24
CA LEU A 16 -18.98 -9.65 8.28
C LEU A 16 -20.21 -9.22 9.11
N ASP A 17 -20.33 -7.91 9.40
CA ASP A 17 -21.49 -7.35 10.09
C ASP A 17 -22.77 -7.50 9.24
N HIS A 18 -22.72 -7.20 7.95
CA HIS A 18 -23.84 -7.39 7.02
C HIS A 18 -24.21 -8.85 6.88
N CYS A 19 -23.25 -9.76 6.82
CA CYS A 19 -23.52 -11.20 6.82
C CYS A 19 -24.18 -11.63 8.13
N GLY A 20 -23.70 -11.12 9.27
CA GLY A 20 -24.29 -11.39 10.59
C GLY A 20 -25.71 -10.87 10.71
N GLN A 21 -26.01 -9.71 10.13
CA GLN A 21 -27.35 -9.10 10.07
C GLN A 21 -28.24 -9.68 8.95
N LYS A 22 -27.74 -10.64 8.15
CA LYS A 22 -28.42 -11.22 6.99
C LYS A 22 -28.87 -10.19 5.94
N THR A 23 -28.18 -9.06 5.84
CA THR A 23 -28.42 -8.03 4.83
C THR A 23 -27.66 -8.29 3.53
N VAL A 24 -26.70 -9.23 3.57
CA VAL A 24 -25.96 -9.73 2.40
C VAL A 24 -25.97 -11.25 2.43
N ASP A 25 -26.32 -11.85 1.31
CA ASP A 25 -26.25 -13.30 1.09
C ASP A 25 -25.06 -13.63 0.20
N LEU A 26 -24.15 -14.47 0.68
CA LEU A 26 -22.98 -14.92 -0.04
C LEU A 26 -23.12 -16.35 -0.60
N SER A 27 -24.29 -16.97 -0.44
CA SER A 27 -24.54 -18.36 -0.87
C SER A 27 -24.45 -18.59 -2.38
N GLY A 28 -24.61 -17.53 -3.18
CA GLY A 28 -24.50 -17.57 -4.64
C GLY A 28 -23.10 -17.20 -5.18
N VAL A 29 -22.07 -17.12 -4.35
CA VAL A 29 -20.71 -16.76 -4.81
C VAL A 29 -20.06 -17.93 -5.53
N GLU A 30 -19.82 -17.78 -6.82
CA GLU A 30 -19.17 -18.76 -7.68
C GLU A 30 -17.66 -18.53 -7.81
N ILE A 31 -17.20 -17.30 -7.72
CA ILE A 31 -15.79 -16.90 -7.85
C ILE A 31 -15.38 -16.03 -6.67
N LEU A 32 -14.30 -16.43 -6.01
CA LEU A 32 -13.64 -15.65 -4.97
C LEU A 32 -12.29 -15.16 -5.48
N VAL A 33 -12.04 -13.86 -5.37
CA VAL A 33 -10.74 -13.25 -5.66
C VAL A 33 -10.15 -12.70 -4.36
N LEU A 34 -8.96 -13.20 -3.99
CA LEU A 34 -8.12 -12.64 -2.93
C LEU A 34 -6.98 -11.86 -3.61
N ASP A 35 -7.06 -10.55 -3.58
CA ASP A 35 -6.07 -9.66 -4.17
C ASP A 35 -5.22 -9.01 -3.08
N GLU A 36 -3.92 -8.76 -3.37
CA GLU A 36 -2.92 -8.29 -2.39
C GLU A 36 -2.86 -9.19 -1.12
N ALA A 37 -2.78 -10.51 -1.30
CA ALA A 37 -2.87 -11.48 -0.21
C ALA A 37 -1.75 -11.32 0.83
N ASP A 38 -0.51 -10.99 0.40
CA ASP A 38 0.61 -10.65 1.27
C ASP A 38 0.23 -9.53 2.25
N ARG A 39 -0.46 -8.55 1.73
CA ARG A 39 -0.87 -7.39 2.51
C ARG A 39 -1.94 -7.70 3.54
N MET A 40 -2.87 -8.57 3.17
CA MET A 40 -3.91 -9.01 4.10
C MET A 40 -3.30 -9.77 5.28
N LEU A 41 -2.21 -10.50 5.07
CA LEU A 41 -1.46 -11.18 6.14
C LEU A 41 -0.71 -10.18 7.02
N ASP A 42 0.06 -9.27 6.43
CA ASP A 42 0.83 -8.24 7.16
C ASP A 42 -0.05 -7.43 8.13
N MET A 43 -1.29 -7.19 7.75
CA MET A 43 -2.27 -6.46 8.55
C MET A 43 -3.01 -7.33 9.57
N GLY A 44 -2.71 -8.61 9.65
CA GLY A 44 -3.32 -9.54 10.59
C GLY A 44 -4.77 -9.95 10.27
N PHE A 45 -5.24 -9.75 9.03
CA PHE A 45 -6.62 -10.08 8.61
C PHE A 45 -6.88 -11.56 8.38
N ILE A 46 -5.93 -12.42 8.61
CA ILE A 46 -6.10 -13.87 8.38
C ILE A 46 -7.33 -14.45 9.10
N ARG A 47 -7.63 -13.94 10.30
CA ARG A 47 -8.80 -14.40 11.07
C ARG A 47 -10.12 -13.98 10.41
N ASP A 48 -10.20 -12.75 9.92
CA ASP A 48 -11.40 -12.23 9.28
C ASP A 48 -11.60 -12.84 7.88
N ILE A 49 -10.52 -13.09 7.15
CA ILE A 49 -10.54 -13.84 5.90
C ILE A 49 -11.10 -15.24 6.12
N ARG A 50 -10.63 -15.97 7.15
CA ARG A 50 -11.15 -17.31 7.47
C ARG A 50 -12.64 -17.31 7.81
N LYS A 51 -13.12 -16.28 8.52
CA LYS A 51 -14.56 -16.13 8.81
C LYS A 51 -15.37 -15.92 7.52
N ILE A 52 -14.88 -15.06 6.63
CA ILE A 52 -15.54 -14.82 5.32
C ILE A 52 -15.55 -16.10 4.50
N LEU A 53 -14.41 -16.81 4.42
CA LEU A 53 -14.30 -18.08 3.67
C LEU A 53 -15.27 -19.14 4.18
N ALA A 54 -15.55 -19.16 5.49
CA ALA A 54 -16.50 -20.09 6.10
C ALA A 54 -17.98 -19.79 5.72
N LEU A 55 -18.27 -18.55 5.31
CA LEU A 55 -19.61 -18.16 4.86
C LEU A 55 -19.87 -18.42 3.37
N LEU A 56 -18.82 -18.71 2.61
CA LEU A 56 -18.88 -18.91 1.17
C LEU A 56 -19.23 -20.37 0.81
N PRO A 57 -19.87 -20.63 -0.35
CA PRO A 57 -20.10 -21.97 -0.85
C PRO A 57 -18.80 -22.77 -0.98
N LYS A 58 -18.85 -24.07 -0.69
CA LYS A 58 -17.68 -24.96 -0.84
C LYS A 58 -17.28 -25.11 -2.32
N GLN A 59 -18.24 -25.15 -3.20
CA GLN A 59 -18.04 -25.25 -4.64
C GLN A 59 -17.93 -23.83 -5.22
N ARG A 60 -16.71 -23.39 -5.49
CA ARG A 60 -16.40 -22.11 -6.09
C ARG A 60 -14.99 -22.10 -6.68
N GLN A 61 -14.74 -21.22 -7.62
CA GLN A 61 -13.39 -20.93 -8.10
C GLN A 61 -12.71 -19.92 -7.13
N ASN A 62 -11.47 -20.22 -6.74
CA ASN A 62 -10.67 -19.31 -5.94
C ASN A 62 -9.47 -18.81 -6.74
N LEU A 63 -9.27 -17.49 -6.76
CA LEU A 63 -8.13 -16.82 -7.36
C LEU A 63 -7.38 -16.08 -6.25
N LEU A 64 -6.07 -16.22 -6.21
CA LEU A 64 -5.22 -15.53 -5.24
C LEU A 64 -4.11 -14.78 -5.98
N PHE A 65 -4.08 -13.47 -5.76
CA PHE A 65 -3.06 -12.57 -6.29
C PHE A 65 -2.21 -12.02 -5.14
N SER A 66 -0.91 -12.00 -5.33
CA SER A 66 0.04 -11.49 -4.33
C SER A 66 1.28 -10.97 -5.03
N ALA A 67 1.81 -9.84 -4.56
CA ALA A 67 3.08 -9.32 -5.06
C ALA A 67 4.27 -10.14 -4.54
N THR A 68 4.09 -10.85 -3.43
CA THR A 68 5.13 -11.68 -2.80
C THR A 68 4.61 -13.05 -2.44
N PHE A 69 5.48 -14.04 -2.43
CA PHE A 69 5.16 -15.41 -2.06
C PHE A 69 6.03 -15.90 -0.90
N SER A 70 5.80 -15.30 0.28
CA SER A 70 6.37 -15.79 1.54
C SER A 70 5.79 -17.17 1.94
N ASP A 71 6.40 -17.83 2.91
CA ASP A 71 5.88 -19.13 3.39
C ASP A 71 4.48 -19.00 4.01
N GLU A 72 4.17 -17.85 4.61
CA GLU A 72 2.84 -17.55 5.14
C GLU A 72 1.80 -17.45 4.01
N ILE A 73 2.16 -16.79 2.88
CA ILE A 73 1.29 -16.72 1.69
C ILE A 73 1.09 -18.08 1.08
N ARG A 74 2.15 -18.90 0.99
CA ARG A 74 2.04 -20.28 0.52
C ARG A 74 1.11 -21.11 1.41
N THR A 75 1.20 -20.92 2.72
CA THR A 75 0.32 -21.60 3.68
C THR A 75 -1.13 -21.15 3.52
N LEU A 76 -1.37 -19.85 3.33
CA LEU A 76 -2.71 -19.33 3.03
C LEU A 76 -3.24 -19.93 1.71
N ALA A 77 -2.43 -19.89 0.65
CA ALA A 77 -2.79 -20.40 -0.66
C ALA A 77 -3.19 -21.89 -0.61
N ARG A 78 -2.40 -22.73 0.09
CA ARG A 78 -2.72 -24.15 0.28
C ARG A 78 -4.05 -24.38 1.03
N GLY A 79 -4.40 -23.46 1.93
CA GLY A 79 -5.66 -23.56 2.69
C GLY A 79 -6.89 -23.06 1.93
N VAL A 80 -6.70 -22.29 0.86
CA VAL A 80 -7.80 -21.66 0.11
C VAL A 80 -7.96 -22.24 -1.29
N LEU A 81 -6.86 -22.58 -1.94
CA LEU A 81 -6.83 -23.04 -3.33
C LEU A 81 -6.84 -24.59 -3.38
N ASN A 82 -7.46 -25.11 -4.42
CA ASN A 82 -7.48 -26.55 -4.68
C ASN A 82 -6.71 -26.84 -5.98
N ASN A 83 -5.55 -27.48 -5.86
CA ASN A 83 -4.65 -27.81 -6.97
C ASN A 83 -4.45 -26.65 -7.95
N PRO A 84 -3.97 -25.47 -7.48
CA PRO A 84 -3.90 -24.27 -8.30
C PRO A 84 -2.82 -24.34 -9.38
N GLY A 85 -3.09 -23.77 -10.55
CA GLY A 85 -2.05 -23.32 -11.48
C GLY A 85 -1.33 -22.10 -10.90
N GLU A 86 -0.01 -22.07 -10.96
CA GLU A 86 0.79 -20.91 -10.55
C GLU A 86 1.31 -20.19 -11.79
N VAL A 87 1.02 -18.90 -11.87
CA VAL A 87 1.56 -18.01 -12.90
C VAL A 87 2.39 -16.92 -12.21
N SER A 88 3.69 -16.90 -12.51
CA SER A 88 4.62 -15.87 -12.01
C SER A 88 5.13 -15.04 -13.18
N VAL A 89 4.86 -13.74 -13.15
CA VAL A 89 5.22 -12.80 -14.24
C VAL A 89 6.51 -12.03 -13.98
N THR A 90 7.07 -12.11 -12.77
CA THR A 90 8.30 -11.37 -12.41
C THR A 90 9.27 -12.29 -11.68
N PRO A 91 10.58 -12.27 -12.04
CA PRO A 91 11.59 -12.96 -11.25
C PRO A 91 11.59 -12.43 -9.80
N ARG A 92 11.68 -13.34 -8.85
CA ARG A 92 11.71 -13.00 -7.41
C ARG A 92 12.91 -12.08 -7.14
N ASN A 93 12.63 -10.90 -6.56
CA ASN A 93 13.65 -10.00 -5.99
C ASN A 93 14.66 -9.35 -6.94
N THR A 94 14.30 -9.09 -8.18
CA THR A 94 15.13 -8.22 -9.03
C THR A 94 14.78 -6.76 -8.70
N ALA A 95 15.75 -5.99 -8.18
CA ALA A 95 15.63 -4.54 -8.14
C ALA A 95 15.43 -4.06 -9.59
N THR A 96 14.46 -3.18 -9.80
CA THR A 96 14.22 -2.66 -11.15
C THR A 96 15.46 -1.88 -11.58
N GLU A 97 16.22 -2.40 -12.53
CA GLU A 97 17.49 -1.81 -13.03
C GLU A 97 17.31 -0.37 -13.55
N LEU A 98 16.07 0.05 -13.72
CA LEU A 98 15.69 1.38 -14.24
C LEU A 98 15.56 2.46 -13.15
N VAL A 99 15.67 2.11 -11.86
CA VAL A 99 15.52 3.06 -10.76
C VAL A 99 16.88 3.35 -10.13
N THR A 100 17.35 4.58 -10.26
CA THR A 100 18.55 5.04 -9.55
C THR A 100 18.23 5.14 -8.06
N GLN A 101 18.98 4.43 -7.24
CA GLN A 101 18.83 4.43 -5.80
C GLN A 101 20.00 5.10 -5.13
N THR A 102 19.73 5.99 -4.17
CA THR A 102 20.74 6.68 -3.38
C THR A 102 20.46 6.47 -1.89
N VAL A 103 21.47 6.14 -1.12
CA VAL A 103 21.38 5.98 0.33
C VAL A 103 22.16 7.10 1.01
N HIS A 104 21.48 7.82 1.90
CA HIS A 104 22.09 8.86 2.73
C HIS A 104 22.24 8.35 4.17
N MET A 105 23.49 8.27 4.63
CA MET A 105 23.80 7.95 6.03
C MET A 105 23.65 9.22 6.86
N VAL A 106 22.69 9.23 7.79
CA VAL A 106 22.36 10.40 8.60
C VAL A 106 21.87 10.01 9.97
N GLU A 107 22.20 10.78 10.98
CA GLU A 107 21.69 10.60 12.32
C GLU A 107 20.18 10.91 12.40
N GLN A 108 19.47 10.22 13.27
CA GLN A 108 18.00 10.27 13.33
C GLN A 108 17.43 11.67 13.52
N HIS A 109 18.11 12.52 14.31
CA HIS A 109 17.67 13.88 14.59
C HIS A 109 17.83 14.84 13.39
N HIS A 110 18.80 14.58 12.50
CA HIS A 110 19.02 15.38 11.28
C HIS A 110 18.21 14.93 10.06
N LYS A 111 17.54 13.77 10.12
CA LYS A 111 16.79 13.23 8.97
C LYS A 111 15.78 14.20 8.36
N ARG A 112 15.07 14.97 9.22
CA ARG A 112 14.03 15.91 8.75
C ARG A 112 14.65 17.12 8.05
N ASP A 113 15.77 17.60 8.56
CA ASP A 113 16.47 18.73 7.97
C ASP A 113 17.12 18.32 6.65
N LEU A 114 17.69 17.11 6.61
CA LEU A 114 18.29 16.56 5.39
C LEU A 114 17.26 16.42 4.25
N ILE A 115 16.10 15.82 4.51
CA ILE A 115 15.09 15.66 3.46
C ILE A 115 14.57 17.02 2.96
N SER A 116 14.36 17.98 3.86
CA SER A 116 13.97 19.34 3.50
C SER A 116 15.03 20.02 2.62
N HIS A 117 16.30 19.85 2.97
CA HIS A 117 17.44 20.35 2.21
C HIS A 117 17.52 19.70 0.81
N ILE A 118 17.48 18.39 0.73
CA ILE A 118 17.56 17.65 -0.54
C ILE A 118 16.44 18.08 -1.49
N ILE A 119 15.20 18.17 -1.01
CA ILE A 119 14.06 18.54 -1.86
C ILE A 119 14.25 19.95 -2.44
N ARG A 120 14.71 20.89 -1.63
CA ARG A 120 14.92 22.28 -2.07
C ARG A 120 16.09 22.43 -3.03
N GLU A 121 17.25 21.89 -2.68
CA GLU A 121 18.46 22.00 -3.48
C GLU A 121 18.36 21.26 -4.82
N SER A 122 17.66 20.14 -4.84
CA SER A 122 17.45 19.35 -6.07
C SER A 122 16.30 19.88 -6.94
N GLY A 123 15.54 20.88 -6.47
CA GLY A 123 14.40 21.43 -7.20
C GLY A 123 13.30 20.37 -7.46
N TRP A 124 13.13 19.40 -6.56
CA TRP A 124 12.12 18.36 -6.75
C TRP A 124 10.70 18.91 -6.58
N HIS A 125 9.84 18.67 -7.56
CA HIS A 125 8.49 19.24 -7.60
C HIS A 125 7.39 18.26 -7.19
N GLN A 126 7.66 16.94 -7.22
CA GLN A 126 6.68 15.92 -6.90
C GLN A 126 7.38 14.74 -6.21
N VAL A 127 7.27 14.69 -4.89
CA VAL A 127 8.00 13.75 -4.03
C VAL A 127 7.03 12.96 -3.16
N LEU A 128 7.02 11.64 -3.31
CA LEU A 128 6.31 10.74 -2.39
C LEU A 128 7.28 10.27 -1.30
N VAL A 129 6.95 10.56 -0.05
CA VAL A 129 7.76 10.21 1.11
C VAL A 129 7.07 9.15 1.94
N PHE A 130 7.72 8.01 2.13
CA PHE A 130 7.23 6.93 2.98
C PHE A 130 7.71 7.07 4.41
N THR A 131 6.76 7.01 5.36
CA THR A 131 7.04 6.94 6.80
C THR A 131 6.36 5.73 7.42
N ARG A 132 6.94 5.22 8.52
CA ARG A 132 6.43 4.03 9.20
C ARG A 132 5.11 4.29 9.93
N THR A 133 4.95 5.48 10.53
CA THR A 133 3.83 5.78 11.41
C THR A 133 3.00 6.96 10.95
N LYS A 134 1.71 6.94 11.28
CA LYS A 134 0.76 8.04 11.04
C LYS A 134 1.20 9.36 11.69
N HIS A 135 1.74 9.27 12.92
CA HIS A 135 2.29 10.42 13.64
C HIS A 135 3.58 10.94 12.99
N GLY A 136 4.43 10.04 12.51
CA GLY A 136 5.62 10.39 11.74
C GLY A 136 5.25 11.16 10.47
N ALA A 137 4.24 10.69 9.74
CA ALA A 137 3.74 11.36 8.54
C ALA A 137 3.26 12.78 8.82
N ASN A 138 2.44 12.98 9.85
CA ASN A 138 1.98 14.32 10.21
C ASN A 138 3.15 15.24 10.59
N ARG A 139 4.02 14.79 11.51
CA ARG A 139 5.16 15.60 11.99
C ARG A 139 6.14 15.96 10.88
N LEU A 140 6.36 15.05 9.94
CA LEU A 140 7.24 15.34 8.80
C LEU A 140 6.58 16.35 7.85
N ALA A 141 5.31 16.17 7.51
CA ALA A 141 4.59 17.13 6.65
C ALA A 141 4.55 18.52 7.28
N GLU A 142 4.26 18.65 8.58
CA GLU A 142 4.27 19.92 9.32
C GLU A 142 5.66 20.58 9.32
N LYS A 143 6.75 19.80 9.48
CA LYS A 143 8.13 20.30 9.43
C LYS A 143 8.45 20.84 8.03
N LEU A 144 8.10 20.07 6.96
CA LEU A 144 8.35 20.50 5.59
C LEU A 144 7.59 21.79 5.24
N VAL A 145 6.36 21.94 5.74
CA VAL A 145 5.59 23.19 5.57
C VAL A 145 6.27 24.36 6.30
N LYS A 146 6.77 24.16 7.51
CA LYS A 146 7.55 25.19 8.25
C LYS A 146 8.83 25.57 7.52
N ASP A 147 9.41 24.63 6.78
CA ASP A 147 10.62 24.87 5.99
C ASP A 147 10.32 25.49 4.60
N GLY A 148 9.06 25.87 4.34
CA GLY A 148 8.65 26.56 3.12
C GLY A 148 8.27 25.67 1.94
N LEU A 149 8.12 24.35 2.15
CA LEU A 149 7.65 23.40 1.14
C LEU A 149 6.12 23.23 1.24
N THR A 150 5.45 22.96 0.12
CA THR A 150 4.05 22.54 0.16
C THR A 150 3.98 21.04 0.42
N ALA A 151 3.48 20.63 1.58
CA ALA A 151 3.44 19.23 1.97
C ALA A 151 2.09 18.82 2.56
N ALA A 152 1.65 17.61 2.29
CA ALA A 152 0.45 17.02 2.86
C ALA A 152 0.71 15.60 3.35
N ALA A 153 0.04 15.21 4.46
CA ALA A 153 0.11 13.84 4.97
C ALA A 153 -1.11 13.02 4.56
N ILE A 154 -0.87 11.77 4.12
CA ILE A 154 -1.93 10.80 3.80
C ILE A 154 -1.73 9.51 4.61
N HIS A 155 -2.72 9.15 5.43
CA HIS A 155 -2.71 7.95 6.25
C HIS A 155 -4.12 7.56 6.71
N GLY A 156 -4.28 6.39 7.31
CA GLY A 156 -5.59 5.82 7.65
C GLY A 156 -6.43 6.63 8.67
N ASN A 157 -5.82 7.54 9.44
CA ASN A 157 -6.56 8.41 10.37
C ASN A 157 -7.04 9.73 9.73
N LYS A 158 -6.70 9.99 8.48
CA LYS A 158 -7.26 11.14 7.74
C LYS A 158 -8.64 10.78 7.19
N SER A 159 -9.57 11.74 7.21
CA SER A 159 -10.88 11.57 6.56
C SER A 159 -10.71 11.33 5.05
N GLN A 160 -11.68 10.67 4.43
CA GLN A 160 -11.62 10.40 2.99
C GLN A 160 -11.53 11.69 2.17
N SER A 161 -12.25 12.74 2.56
CA SER A 161 -12.17 14.06 1.90
C SER A 161 -10.78 14.69 2.01
N ALA A 162 -10.12 14.59 3.17
CA ALA A 162 -8.75 15.07 3.34
C ALA A 162 -7.75 14.28 2.49
N ARG A 163 -7.92 12.96 2.39
CA ARG A 163 -7.08 12.10 1.54
C ARG A 163 -7.25 12.42 0.06
N THR A 164 -8.49 12.57 -0.40
CA THR A 164 -8.78 12.94 -1.80
C THR A 164 -8.19 14.30 -2.14
N ARG A 165 -8.31 15.29 -1.24
CA ARG A 165 -7.74 16.64 -1.45
C ARG A 165 -6.22 16.61 -1.51
N ALA A 166 -5.56 15.89 -0.58
CA ALA A 166 -4.11 15.76 -0.57
C ALA A 166 -3.58 15.09 -1.85
N LEU A 167 -4.27 14.05 -2.32
CA LEU A 167 -3.90 13.36 -3.55
C LEU A 167 -4.14 14.23 -4.80
N ALA A 168 -5.26 14.93 -4.87
CA ALA A 168 -5.55 15.86 -5.96
C ALA A 168 -4.48 16.94 -6.02
N GLY A 169 -4.18 17.62 -4.88
CA GLY A 169 -3.14 18.65 -4.83
C GLY A 169 -1.73 18.12 -5.16
N PHE A 170 -1.47 16.84 -4.90
CA PHE A 170 -0.22 16.21 -5.29
C PHE A 170 -0.17 15.92 -6.80
N LYS A 171 -1.29 15.49 -7.40
CA LYS A 171 -1.38 15.23 -8.84
C LYS A 171 -1.30 16.51 -9.67
N ASP A 172 -1.89 17.60 -9.21
CA ASP A 172 -1.88 18.90 -9.88
C ASP A 172 -0.66 19.77 -9.50
N SER A 173 0.29 19.22 -8.74
CA SER A 173 1.54 19.87 -8.31
C SER A 173 1.37 21.09 -7.38
N THR A 174 0.19 21.31 -6.81
CA THR A 174 0.00 22.31 -5.74
C THR A 174 0.58 21.85 -4.40
N VAL A 175 0.74 20.53 -4.24
CA VAL A 175 1.45 19.89 -3.14
C VAL A 175 2.71 19.24 -3.69
N THR A 176 3.88 19.77 -3.31
CA THR A 176 5.18 19.23 -3.73
C THR A 176 5.49 17.89 -3.07
N VAL A 177 5.16 17.74 -1.79
CA VAL A 177 5.54 16.55 -1.00
C VAL A 177 4.30 15.87 -0.43
N LEU A 178 4.07 14.62 -0.84
CA LEU A 178 3.06 13.77 -0.24
C LEU A 178 3.72 12.80 0.75
N VAL A 179 3.49 13.00 2.04
CA VAL A 179 4.02 12.14 3.09
C VAL A 179 3.00 11.06 3.42
N ALA A 180 3.33 9.81 3.16
CA ALA A 180 2.40 8.70 3.25
C ALA A 180 2.90 7.60 4.19
N THR A 181 1.99 6.94 4.87
CA THR A 181 2.30 5.61 5.39
C THR A 181 2.20 4.60 4.24
N ASP A 182 3.00 3.53 4.30
CA ASP A 182 2.99 2.47 3.29
C ASP A 182 1.56 1.97 2.96
N ILE A 183 0.74 1.76 3.98
CA ILE A 183 -0.66 1.34 3.81
C ILE A 183 -1.48 2.36 3.00
N ALA A 184 -1.28 3.63 3.20
CA ALA A 184 -2.08 4.67 2.55
C ALA A 184 -1.59 5.01 1.14
N ALA A 185 -0.32 4.79 0.87
CA ALA A 185 0.27 5.08 -0.44
C ALA A 185 -0.01 4.00 -1.49
N ARG A 186 -0.32 2.79 -1.07
CA ARG A 186 -0.67 1.72 -2.02
C ARG A 186 -2.03 1.99 -2.66
N GLY A 187 -2.11 1.72 -3.95
CA GLY A 187 -3.30 2.04 -4.75
C GLY A 187 -3.43 3.54 -5.08
N LEU A 188 -2.43 4.36 -4.77
CA LEU A 188 -2.33 5.69 -5.34
C LEU A 188 -1.87 5.53 -6.79
N ASP A 189 -2.78 5.79 -7.70
CA ASP A 189 -2.47 5.87 -9.12
C ASP A 189 -1.85 7.24 -9.41
N ILE A 190 -0.52 7.29 -9.47
CA ILE A 190 0.25 8.51 -9.74
C ILE A 190 1.17 8.20 -10.92
N ASP A 191 0.80 8.77 -12.06
CA ASP A 191 1.57 8.62 -13.27
C ASP A 191 2.92 9.33 -13.17
N GLN A 192 3.97 8.69 -13.69
CA GLN A 192 5.31 9.26 -13.86
C GLN A 192 5.88 9.93 -12.59
N LEU A 193 5.65 9.36 -11.40
CA LEU A 193 6.18 9.89 -10.15
C LEU A 193 7.72 9.95 -10.20
N PRO A 194 8.32 11.15 -10.20
CA PRO A 194 9.76 11.28 -10.44
C PRO A 194 10.60 10.88 -9.23
N GLN A 195 10.11 11.12 -8.00
CA GLN A 195 10.89 10.95 -6.78
C GLN A 195 10.11 10.21 -5.70
N VAL A 196 10.77 9.18 -5.15
CA VAL A 196 10.27 8.41 -4.01
C VAL A 196 11.35 8.38 -2.93
N VAL A 197 11.00 8.71 -1.70
CA VAL A 197 11.89 8.70 -0.55
C VAL A 197 11.38 7.76 0.53
N ASN A 198 12.17 6.78 0.89
CA ASN A 198 11.95 5.98 2.09
C ASN A 198 12.59 6.71 3.29
N PHE A 199 11.83 7.54 3.99
CA PHE A 199 12.31 8.31 5.15
C PHE A 199 12.71 7.39 6.31
N GLU A 200 11.99 6.29 6.47
CA GLU A 200 12.32 5.21 7.39
C GLU A 200 12.36 3.90 6.61
N LEU A 201 13.41 3.11 6.85
CA LEU A 201 13.50 1.80 6.24
C LEU A 201 12.32 0.92 6.72
N PRO A 202 11.62 0.26 5.81
CA PRO A 202 10.54 -0.63 6.18
C PRO A 202 11.07 -1.81 6.98
N ASN A 203 10.28 -2.28 7.96
CA ASN A 203 10.64 -3.47 8.74
C ASN A 203 10.58 -4.77 7.92
N VAL A 204 9.95 -4.71 6.76
CA VAL A 204 9.80 -5.83 5.82
C VAL A 204 10.47 -5.43 4.51
N CYS A 205 11.34 -6.26 3.97
CA CYS A 205 12.09 -6.02 2.72
C CYS A 205 11.20 -5.75 1.47
N LEU A 206 9.90 -5.83 1.60
CA LEU A 206 8.92 -5.76 0.52
C LEU A 206 8.80 -4.38 -0.14
N LEU A 207 9.18 -3.30 0.56
CA LEU A 207 9.16 -1.95 -0.04
C LEU A 207 10.31 -1.73 -1.04
N TYR A 208 11.38 -2.50 -0.96
CA TYR A 208 12.46 -2.48 -1.95
C TYR A 208 12.09 -3.21 -3.25
N THR A 209 11.13 -4.13 -3.17
CA THR A 209 10.68 -4.95 -4.30
C THR A 209 9.29 -4.57 -4.80
N SER A 210 8.58 -3.68 -4.10
CA SER A 210 7.32 -3.13 -4.61
C SER A 210 7.63 -2.32 -5.86
N PRO A 211 6.97 -2.62 -7.01
CA PRO A 211 7.12 -1.80 -8.18
C PRO A 211 6.80 -0.36 -7.79
N SER A 212 7.70 0.56 -8.12
CA SER A 212 7.43 1.98 -8.05
C SER A 212 6.14 2.26 -8.83
N PRO A 213 5.31 3.25 -8.46
CA PRO A 213 4.24 3.71 -9.32
C PRO A 213 4.68 3.94 -10.78
N ARG A 214 5.98 4.22 -10.99
CA ARG A 214 6.66 4.35 -12.28
C ARG A 214 6.70 3.05 -13.10
N ASP A 215 6.69 1.89 -12.45
CA ASP A 215 6.89 0.60 -13.12
C ASP A 215 5.59 0.03 -13.70
N ARG A 216 4.44 0.58 -13.33
CA ARG A 216 3.12 0.14 -13.81
C ARG A 216 2.80 0.59 -15.25
N GLN A 217 3.61 1.48 -15.83
CA GLN A 217 3.36 2.01 -17.18
C GLN A 217 3.95 1.18 -18.31
N LYS A 218 4.63 0.07 -18.03
CA LYS A 218 5.31 -0.76 -19.04
C LYS A 218 4.69 -2.14 -19.24
N SER A 219 3.50 -2.38 -18.71
CA SER A 219 2.73 -3.62 -18.95
C SER A 219 1.51 -3.35 -19.81
#